data_cea523c425f692cb9ea167e27bc0a76a
#
_entry.id   cea523c425f692cb9ea167e27bc0a76a
#
_cell.length_a   1.000
_cell.length_b   1.000
_cell.length_c   1.000
_cell.angle_alpha   90.00
_cell.angle_beta   90.00
_cell.angle_gamma   90.00
#
_symmetry.space_group_name_H-M   'P 1'
#
loop_
_entity.id
_entity.type
_entity.pdbx_description
1 polymer ?
#
loop_
_entity_poly.entity_id
_entity_poly.type
_entity_poly.pdbx_seq_one_letter_code
_entity_poly.pdbx_strand_id
1 'polypeptide(L)'
;MSRDTQYEFLPVDSDALITELVADYEQLLGVSVQPSSVDRLLIQWVAHAILRERVRANVIGNQNLPSRAEKGNLDALAALYGGPARPEAQPAVCTERFLISAGQETSILVPKGTRVTDMSGGLVWETTEDAYIAIGATSVDV
;
A
#
# COMPACT_ATOMS: atom_id res chain seq x y z
N MET A 1 8.18 -11.49 -7.42
CA MET A 1 7.66 -12.44 -6.43
C MET A 1 6.16 -12.22 -6.30
N SER A 2 5.34 -13.21 -6.64
CA SER A 2 3.89 -13.15 -6.37
C SER A 2 3.69 -13.13 -4.87
N ARG A 3 2.96 -12.12 -4.34
CA ARG A 3 2.57 -12.11 -2.92
C ARG A 3 1.70 -13.33 -2.68
N ASP A 4 2.09 -14.12 -1.71
CA ASP A 4 1.30 -15.25 -1.24
C ASP A 4 -0.10 -14.77 -0.81
N THR A 5 -1.13 -15.55 -1.14
CA THR A 5 -2.50 -15.28 -0.70
C THR A 5 -2.54 -15.15 0.83
N GLN A 6 -3.34 -14.24 1.37
CA GLN A 6 -3.50 -14.10 2.82
C GLN A 6 -3.91 -15.45 3.42
N TYR A 7 -3.25 -15.82 4.52
CA TYR A 7 -3.60 -17.03 5.25
C TYR A 7 -4.82 -16.76 6.13
N GLU A 8 -5.79 -17.65 6.08
CA GLU A 8 -7.00 -17.57 6.87
C GLU A 8 -6.82 -18.40 8.15
N PHE A 9 -6.56 -17.72 9.27
CA PHE A 9 -6.44 -18.36 10.59
C PHE A 9 -7.82 -18.69 11.17
N LEU A 10 -8.79 -17.80 10.93
CA LEU A 10 -10.17 -17.94 11.37
C LEU A 10 -11.10 -17.83 10.17
N PRO A 11 -12.05 -18.75 10.00
CA PRO A 11 -12.97 -18.73 8.88
C PRO A 11 -13.87 -17.49 8.91
N VAL A 12 -14.02 -16.84 7.76
CA VAL A 12 -14.83 -15.62 7.57
C VAL A 12 -16.04 -15.98 6.69
N ASP A 13 -16.79 -17.00 7.10
CA ASP A 13 -18.04 -17.42 6.48
C ASP A 13 -19.21 -16.90 7.30
N SER A 14 -19.97 -15.97 6.69
CA SER A 14 -21.14 -15.34 7.33
C SER A 14 -22.29 -16.31 7.54
N ASP A 15 -22.57 -17.15 6.54
CA ASP A 15 -23.75 -18.03 6.57
C ASP A 15 -23.54 -19.20 7.53
N ALA A 16 -22.35 -19.76 7.54
CA ALA A 16 -21.96 -20.79 8.48
C ALA A 16 -22.03 -20.27 9.92
N LEU A 17 -21.49 -19.08 10.20
CA LEU A 17 -21.53 -18.50 11.54
C LEU A 17 -22.96 -18.19 12.00
N ILE A 18 -23.80 -17.63 11.14
CA ILE A 18 -25.20 -17.35 11.49
C ILE A 18 -25.94 -18.65 11.78
N THR A 19 -25.69 -19.70 11.00
CA THR A 19 -26.33 -21.01 11.20
C THR A 19 -25.92 -21.62 12.54
N GLU A 20 -24.62 -21.56 12.88
CA GLU A 20 -24.07 -22.00 14.16
C GLU A 20 -24.74 -21.25 15.33
N LEU A 21 -24.73 -19.90 15.29
CA LEU A 21 -25.30 -19.09 16.35
C LEU A 21 -26.83 -19.27 16.52
N VAL A 22 -27.58 -19.54 15.45
CA VAL A 22 -28.99 -19.86 15.52
C VAL A 22 -29.19 -21.20 16.23
N ALA A 23 -28.42 -22.22 15.87
CA ALA A 23 -28.51 -23.53 16.51
C ALA A 23 -28.17 -23.46 18.01
N ASP A 24 -27.13 -22.72 18.38
CA ASP A 24 -26.73 -22.49 19.77
C ASP A 24 -27.84 -21.76 20.56
N TYR A 25 -28.44 -20.74 19.96
CA TYR A 25 -29.52 -19.97 20.58
C TYR A 25 -30.77 -20.82 20.81
N GLU A 26 -31.17 -21.62 19.79
CA GLU A 26 -32.30 -22.54 19.88
C GLU A 26 -32.07 -23.61 20.96
N GLN A 27 -30.85 -24.16 21.02
CA GLN A 27 -30.49 -25.15 22.04
C GLN A 27 -30.52 -24.56 23.45
N LEU A 28 -30.00 -23.32 23.62
CA LEU A 28 -29.90 -22.67 24.94
C LEU A 28 -31.29 -22.30 25.50
N LEU A 29 -32.18 -21.78 24.67
CA LEU A 29 -33.50 -21.26 25.09
C LEU A 29 -34.65 -22.24 24.88
N GLY A 30 -34.47 -23.34 24.16
CA GLY A 30 -35.50 -24.30 23.83
C GLY A 30 -36.61 -23.76 22.90
N VAL A 31 -36.25 -22.73 22.08
CA VAL A 31 -37.20 -22.07 21.16
C VAL A 31 -36.69 -22.16 19.73
N SER A 32 -37.59 -22.10 18.75
CA SER A 32 -37.21 -22.05 17.33
C SER A 32 -37.16 -20.61 16.83
N VAL A 33 -36.05 -20.26 16.16
CA VAL A 33 -35.82 -18.92 15.62
C VAL A 33 -36.43 -18.79 14.24
N GLN A 34 -37.49 -18.01 14.12
CA GLN A 34 -38.12 -17.75 12.81
C GLN A 34 -37.28 -16.77 11.97
N PRO A 35 -37.27 -16.91 10.62
CA PRO A 35 -36.47 -16.07 9.72
C PRO A 35 -36.67 -14.56 9.86
N SER A 36 -37.88 -14.13 10.24
CA SER A 36 -38.25 -12.70 10.39
C SER A 36 -38.37 -12.24 11.85
N SER A 37 -37.89 -13.04 12.81
CA SER A 37 -37.98 -12.72 14.23
C SER A 37 -36.92 -11.65 14.64
N VAL A 38 -37.19 -10.95 15.73
CA VAL A 38 -36.24 -10.03 16.36
C VAL A 38 -34.98 -10.77 16.81
N ASP A 39 -35.13 -11.98 17.31
CA ASP A 39 -34.01 -12.84 17.71
C ASP A 39 -33.05 -13.10 16.54
N ARG A 40 -33.60 -13.36 15.34
CA ARG A 40 -32.79 -13.53 14.14
C ARG A 40 -31.98 -12.29 13.80
N LEU A 41 -32.55 -11.10 13.94
CA LEU A 41 -31.83 -9.82 13.71
C LEU A 41 -30.72 -9.61 14.74
N LEU A 42 -30.99 -9.95 16.01
CA LEU A 42 -29.94 -9.86 17.06
C LEU A 42 -28.79 -10.83 16.79
N ILE A 43 -29.10 -12.07 16.41
CA ILE A 43 -28.09 -13.07 16.05
C ILE A 43 -27.25 -12.58 14.86
N GLN A 44 -27.88 -12.03 13.82
CA GLN A 44 -27.16 -11.46 12.67
C GLN A 44 -26.26 -10.29 13.09
N TRP A 45 -26.72 -9.41 13.96
CA TRP A 45 -25.90 -8.31 14.47
C TRP A 45 -24.68 -8.81 15.25
N VAL A 46 -24.86 -9.82 16.11
CA VAL A 46 -23.76 -10.47 16.85
C VAL A 46 -22.79 -11.16 15.87
N ALA A 47 -23.31 -11.90 14.89
CA ALA A 47 -22.50 -12.54 13.85
C ALA A 47 -21.62 -11.51 13.10
N HIS A 48 -22.18 -10.36 12.73
CA HIS A 48 -21.43 -9.28 12.11
C HIS A 48 -20.30 -8.73 13.00
N ALA A 49 -20.55 -8.63 14.30
CA ALA A 49 -19.51 -8.19 15.24
C ALA A 49 -18.37 -9.22 15.31
N ILE A 50 -18.70 -10.51 15.44
CA ILE A 50 -17.72 -11.60 15.46
C ILE A 50 -16.92 -11.66 14.15
N LEU A 51 -17.59 -11.56 13.00
CA LEU A 51 -16.92 -11.59 11.70
C LEU A 51 -15.91 -10.44 11.54
N ARG A 52 -16.25 -9.23 11.98
CA ARG A 52 -15.29 -8.10 11.97
C ARG A 52 -14.06 -8.41 12.80
N GLU A 53 -14.22 -9.03 13.96
CA GLU A 53 -13.08 -9.40 14.80
C GLU A 53 -12.28 -10.56 14.19
N ARG A 54 -12.91 -11.55 13.53
CA ARG A 54 -12.21 -12.60 12.78
C ARG A 54 -11.36 -12.02 11.63
N VAL A 55 -11.91 -11.07 10.87
CA VAL A 55 -11.18 -10.36 9.82
C VAL A 55 -9.96 -9.62 10.40
N ARG A 56 -10.13 -8.88 11.50
CA ARG A 56 -9.02 -8.20 12.18
C ARG A 56 -7.97 -9.17 12.68
N ALA A 57 -8.39 -10.28 13.30
CA ALA A 57 -7.47 -11.32 13.77
C ALA A 57 -6.66 -11.93 12.61
N ASN A 58 -7.30 -12.19 11.46
CA ASN A 58 -6.61 -12.67 10.27
C ASN A 58 -5.58 -11.65 9.75
N VAL A 59 -5.92 -10.36 9.73
CA VAL A 59 -4.97 -9.29 9.37
C VAL A 59 -3.79 -9.28 10.32
N ILE A 60 -4.02 -9.28 11.63
CA ILE A 60 -2.97 -9.29 12.66
C ILE A 60 -2.10 -10.54 12.52
N GLY A 61 -2.71 -11.71 12.36
CA GLY A 61 -1.99 -12.97 12.16
C GLY A 61 -1.07 -12.92 10.94
N ASN A 62 -1.55 -12.41 9.82
CA ASN A 62 -0.76 -12.27 8.60
C ASN A 62 0.40 -11.25 8.76
N GLN A 63 0.22 -10.19 9.57
CA GLN A 63 1.28 -9.21 9.84
C GLN A 63 2.44 -9.80 10.69
N ASN A 64 2.23 -10.94 11.35
CA ASN A 64 3.30 -11.65 12.08
C ASN A 64 4.09 -12.63 11.18
N LEU A 65 3.69 -12.79 9.93
CA LEU A 65 4.39 -13.64 8.96
C LEU A 65 5.31 -12.78 8.08
N PRO A 66 6.64 -13.05 8.05
CA PRO A 66 7.59 -12.24 7.27
C PRO A 66 7.24 -12.09 5.79
N SER A 67 6.63 -13.13 5.19
CA SER A 67 6.20 -13.13 3.78
C SER A 67 4.97 -12.23 3.51
N ARG A 68 4.24 -11.82 4.56
CA ARG A 68 2.97 -11.09 4.49
C ARG A 68 2.97 -9.77 5.23
N ALA A 69 3.90 -9.61 6.17
CA ALA A 69 4.06 -8.37 6.93
C ALA A 69 4.36 -7.18 6.01
N GLU A 70 3.83 -6.03 6.38
CA GLU A 70 3.97 -4.80 5.61
C GLU A 70 4.45 -3.66 6.48
N LYS A 71 5.12 -2.69 5.85
CA LYS A 71 5.51 -1.42 6.48
C LYS A 71 6.24 -1.63 7.81
N GLY A 72 5.79 -0.98 8.88
CA GLY A 72 6.42 -1.03 10.20
C GLY A 72 6.41 -2.42 10.85
N ASN A 73 5.43 -3.28 10.53
CA ASN A 73 5.43 -4.66 11.04
C ASN A 73 6.56 -5.47 10.42
N LEU A 74 6.83 -5.28 9.13
CA LEU A 74 7.96 -5.92 8.47
C LEU A 74 9.29 -5.43 9.04
N ASP A 75 9.41 -4.13 9.32
CA ASP A 75 10.61 -3.55 9.93
C ASP A 75 10.84 -4.10 11.34
N ALA A 76 9.77 -4.23 12.13
CA ALA A 76 9.82 -4.82 13.46
C ALA A 76 10.25 -6.30 13.43
N LEU A 77 9.71 -7.08 12.48
CA LEU A 77 10.13 -8.47 12.27
C LEU A 77 11.60 -8.56 11.83
N ALA A 78 12.04 -7.70 10.89
CA ALA A 78 13.43 -7.67 10.47
C ALA A 78 14.37 -7.36 11.63
N ALA A 79 14.02 -6.38 12.48
CA ALA A 79 14.78 -6.03 13.67
C ALA A 79 14.84 -7.20 14.68
N LEU A 80 13.73 -7.93 14.87
CA LEU A 80 13.66 -9.09 15.76
C LEU A 80 14.65 -10.21 15.35
N TYR A 81 14.85 -10.39 14.05
CA TYR A 81 15.78 -11.38 13.50
C TYR A 81 17.19 -10.82 13.24
N GLY A 82 17.50 -9.62 13.70
CA GLY A 82 18.80 -8.99 13.51
C GLY A 82 19.07 -8.56 12.06
N GLY A 83 18.02 -8.38 11.28
CA GLY A 83 18.12 -7.91 9.91
C GLY A 83 18.50 -6.42 9.82
N PRO A 84 19.05 -5.97 8.67
CA PRO A 84 19.36 -4.56 8.46
C PRO A 84 18.09 -3.71 8.45
N ALA A 85 18.22 -2.46 8.87
CA ALA A 85 17.15 -1.49 8.73
C ALA A 85 16.78 -1.31 7.25
N ARG A 86 15.52 -0.98 6.99
CA ARG A 86 15.09 -0.66 5.62
C ARG A 86 15.88 0.54 5.10
N PRO A 87 16.42 0.48 3.88
CA PRO A 87 17.02 1.65 3.25
C PRO A 87 16.03 2.82 3.22
N GLU A 88 16.53 4.02 3.50
CA GLU A 88 15.74 5.23 3.38
C GLU A 88 15.25 5.44 1.94
N ALA A 89 14.11 6.14 1.80
CA ALA A 89 13.62 6.51 0.48
C ALA A 89 14.64 7.41 -0.20
N GLN A 90 15.03 7.05 -1.42
CA GLN A 90 15.90 7.86 -2.24
C GLN A 90 15.12 8.48 -3.39
N PRO A 91 15.41 9.72 -3.78
CA PRO A 91 14.79 10.34 -4.94
C PRO A 91 15.12 9.55 -6.20
N ALA A 92 14.17 9.47 -7.12
CA ALA A 92 14.44 8.94 -8.44
C ALA A 92 15.37 9.88 -9.22
N VAL A 93 16.29 9.30 -9.98
CA VAL A 93 17.23 10.04 -10.84
C VAL A 93 16.94 9.66 -12.28
N CYS A 94 16.89 10.64 -13.16
CA CYS A 94 16.77 10.44 -14.60
C CYS A 94 17.63 11.46 -15.33
N THR A 95 17.89 11.21 -16.59
CA THR A 95 18.56 12.18 -17.48
C THR A 95 17.50 12.94 -18.25
N GLU A 96 17.53 14.26 -18.15
CA GLU A 96 16.62 15.16 -18.87
C GLU A 96 17.38 15.88 -19.97
N ARG A 97 16.73 16.06 -21.14
CA ARG A 97 17.31 16.76 -22.29
C ARG A 97 16.74 18.15 -22.42
N PHE A 98 17.56 19.16 -22.21
CA PHE A 98 17.22 20.55 -22.48
C PHE A 98 17.50 20.90 -23.94
N LEU A 99 16.52 21.53 -24.59
CA LEU A 99 16.56 21.88 -26.02
C LEU A 99 16.40 23.39 -26.19
N ILE A 100 17.12 23.95 -27.16
CA ILE A 100 16.91 25.31 -27.66
C ILE A 100 16.58 25.27 -29.15
N SER A 101 15.84 26.26 -29.63
CA SER A 101 15.33 26.31 -31.00
C SER A 101 16.44 26.50 -32.07
N ALA A 102 17.56 27.11 -31.73
CA ALA A 102 18.69 27.31 -32.64
C ALA A 102 20.00 27.41 -31.86
N GLY A 103 21.09 26.97 -32.47
CA GLY A 103 22.45 27.12 -31.90
C GLY A 103 22.80 28.60 -31.69
N GLN A 104 23.42 28.89 -30.53
CA GLN A 104 23.82 30.23 -30.14
C GLN A 104 25.34 30.43 -30.31
N GLU A 105 25.78 31.68 -30.42
CA GLU A 105 27.20 32.06 -30.50
C GLU A 105 27.89 32.03 -29.12
N THR A 106 27.11 31.91 -28.05
CA THR A 106 27.61 31.78 -26.67
C THR A 106 27.05 30.52 -26.02
N SER A 107 27.77 29.93 -25.08
CA SER A 107 27.25 28.81 -24.30
C SER A 107 26.10 29.25 -23.38
N ILE A 108 25.08 28.41 -23.25
CA ILE A 108 23.92 28.67 -22.40
C ILE A 108 24.03 27.79 -21.16
N LEU A 109 24.01 28.41 -19.99
CA LEU A 109 24.01 27.71 -18.72
C LEU A 109 22.59 27.22 -18.38
N VAL A 110 22.48 25.94 -18.03
CA VAL A 110 21.34 25.35 -17.29
C VAL A 110 21.83 25.19 -15.85
N PRO A 111 21.43 26.05 -14.93
CA PRO A 111 21.94 26.00 -13.57
C PRO A 111 21.39 24.83 -12.78
N LYS A 112 22.18 24.33 -11.84
CA LYS A 112 21.72 23.40 -10.82
C LYS A 112 20.48 23.97 -10.13
N GLY A 113 19.49 23.08 -9.81
CA GLY A 113 18.24 23.51 -9.20
C GLY A 113 17.19 24.01 -10.19
N THR A 114 17.45 23.90 -11.51
CA THR A 114 16.44 24.19 -12.52
C THR A 114 15.31 23.16 -12.41
N ARG A 115 14.08 23.65 -12.25
CA ARG A 115 12.90 22.81 -12.08
C ARG A 115 12.24 22.53 -13.43
N VAL A 116 11.96 21.26 -13.65
CA VAL A 116 11.21 20.75 -14.81
C VAL A 116 9.99 19.99 -14.30
N THR A 117 8.86 20.22 -14.94
CA THR A 117 7.60 19.52 -14.61
C THR A 117 7.12 18.75 -15.82
N ASP A 118 6.41 17.64 -15.58
CA ASP A 118 5.66 16.98 -16.63
C ASP A 118 4.47 17.84 -17.08
N MET A 119 3.90 17.51 -18.24
CA MET A 119 2.75 18.26 -18.80
C MET A 119 1.52 18.26 -17.89
N SER A 120 1.42 17.30 -16.97
CA SER A 120 0.33 17.21 -15.98
C SER A 120 0.62 18.02 -14.71
N GLY A 121 1.87 18.48 -14.52
CA GLY A 121 2.30 19.19 -13.32
C GLY A 121 2.39 18.33 -12.05
N GLY A 122 2.27 17.01 -12.20
CA GLY A 122 2.25 16.07 -11.06
C GLY A 122 3.64 15.71 -10.53
N LEU A 123 4.66 15.73 -11.39
CA LEU A 123 6.04 15.44 -11.01
C LEU A 123 6.92 16.67 -11.25
N VAL A 124 7.76 16.98 -10.28
CA VAL A 124 8.74 18.05 -10.36
C VAL A 124 10.12 17.44 -10.22
N TRP A 125 10.96 17.69 -11.21
CA TRP A 125 12.37 17.28 -11.25
C TRP A 125 13.24 18.50 -11.08
N GLU A 126 14.45 18.30 -10.59
CA GLU A 126 15.39 19.37 -10.31
C GLU A 126 16.77 18.93 -10.76
N THR A 127 17.48 19.78 -11.53
CA THR A 127 18.83 19.46 -12.00
C THR A 127 19.80 19.36 -10.82
N THR A 128 20.65 18.32 -10.82
CA THR A 128 21.60 18.02 -9.73
C THR A 128 22.92 18.76 -9.87
N GLU A 129 23.26 19.23 -11.08
CA GLU A 129 24.50 19.94 -11.40
C GLU A 129 24.27 21.01 -12.48
N ASP A 130 25.27 21.89 -12.65
CA ASP A 130 25.27 22.87 -13.73
C ASP A 130 25.61 22.18 -15.04
N ALA A 131 24.86 22.46 -16.11
CA ALA A 131 25.16 21.99 -17.45
C ALA A 131 25.23 23.15 -18.46
N TYR A 132 25.93 22.95 -19.54
CA TYR A 132 26.13 24.00 -20.56
C TYR A 132 25.76 23.47 -21.94
N ILE A 133 24.84 24.14 -22.62
CA ILE A 133 24.64 23.92 -24.05
C ILE A 133 25.83 24.61 -24.74
N ALA A 134 26.64 23.82 -25.42
CA ALA A 134 27.85 24.32 -26.10
C ALA A 134 27.52 25.28 -27.24
N ILE A 135 28.45 26.11 -27.63
CA ILE A 135 28.35 27.02 -28.79
C ILE A 135 27.98 26.21 -30.04
N GLY A 136 26.92 26.62 -30.75
CA GLY A 136 26.44 25.98 -31.94
C GLY A 136 25.60 24.69 -31.69
N ALA A 137 25.60 24.15 -30.48
CA ALA A 137 24.74 23.02 -30.11
C ALA A 137 23.32 23.47 -29.82
N THR A 138 22.36 22.54 -29.90
CA THR A 138 20.95 22.79 -29.66
C THR A 138 20.39 22.00 -28.47
N SER A 139 21.23 21.20 -27.81
CA SER A 139 20.76 20.39 -26.65
C SER A 139 21.91 20.11 -25.67
N VAL A 140 21.52 19.79 -24.42
CA VAL A 140 22.36 19.21 -23.38
C VAL A 140 21.55 18.22 -22.57
N ASP A 141 22.17 17.12 -22.16
CA ASP A 141 21.63 16.13 -21.27
C ASP A 141 22.15 16.40 -19.84
N VAL A 142 21.25 16.40 -18.85
CA VAL A 142 21.54 16.71 -17.45
C VAL A 142 20.94 15.63 -16.55
#